data_4c0f013157b7e884386f8f77b574121c
#
_entry.id   4c0f013157b7e884386f8f77b574121c
#
_cell.length_a   1.000
_cell.length_b   1.000
_cell.length_c   1.000
_cell.angle_alpha   90.00
_cell.angle_beta   90.00
_cell.angle_gamma   90.00
#
_symmetry.space_group_name_H-M   'P 1'
#
loop_
_entity.id
_entity.type
_entity.pdbx_description
1 polymer ?
#
loop_
_entity_poly.entity_id
_entity_poly.type
_entity_poly.pdbx_seq_one_letter_code
_entity_poly.pdbx_strand_id
1 'polypeptide(L)'
;MGVLSSQVERESDVFAQRRERMEALVAELRERTVEVARGGGDKAIERHRSRGKQTARERVDRLLDPGSAFLELGALAAWEMYDGQAPSAGIVTGIGVVEGQECVIVANDATVKGGTYFPLTVKKHLRAQEVAEQNELPCIYLVDSGGAFLPLQDEVFPDRDHFGRIFFNQARMSAKGIPQIAAVMGSCTAGGAYVPAMSDETIIVKGTGTIFIGGPPLVKAATGQEVTAEELGGADVHTRRSGVADHHATDDEHALALVRSIVRNLHRRKEAPWDVAEPEEPTVDPSELYGLIPEDYRQAFDAREVIARIVDGSRFHEFKELYGETLVCGF
;
A
#
# COMPACT_ATOMS: atom_id res chain seq x y z
N MET A 1 2.68 -12.62 -36.11
CA MET A 1 1.81 -11.89 -35.20
C MET A 1 0.82 -11.12 -36.06
N GLY A 2 -0.49 -11.38 -35.91
CA GLY A 2 -1.53 -10.63 -36.61
C GLY A 2 -1.88 -9.37 -35.85
N VAL A 3 -2.26 -8.30 -36.58
CA VAL A 3 -2.88 -7.11 -35.97
C VAL A 3 -4.37 -7.40 -35.85
N LEU A 4 -4.90 -7.26 -34.64
CA LEU A 4 -6.33 -7.42 -34.39
C LEU A 4 -7.10 -6.26 -35.02
N SER A 5 -8.21 -6.58 -35.71
CA SER A 5 -9.15 -5.59 -36.23
C SER A 5 -10.41 -5.56 -35.39
N SER A 6 -10.92 -4.36 -35.09
CA SER A 6 -12.16 -4.20 -34.35
C SER A 6 -13.39 -4.38 -35.25
N GLN A 7 -14.40 -5.08 -34.73
CA GLN A 7 -15.72 -5.24 -35.35
C GLN A 7 -16.81 -4.42 -34.61
N VAL A 8 -16.40 -3.54 -33.70
CA VAL A 8 -17.31 -2.76 -32.86
C VAL A 8 -17.99 -1.65 -33.64
N GLU A 9 -19.34 -1.63 -33.61
CA GLU A 9 -20.15 -0.57 -34.16
C GLU A 9 -20.21 0.63 -33.21
N ARG A 10 -19.26 1.56 -33.35
CA ARG A 10 -19.08 2.71 -32.45
C ARG A 10 -20.23 3.71 -32.46
N GLU A 11 -20.95 3.78 -33.62
CA GLU A 11 -22.07 4.68 -33.82
C GLU A 11 -23.40 4.09 -33.32
N SER A 12 -23.38 2.87 -32.76
CA SER A 12 -24.63 2.22 -32.31
C SER A 12 -25.10 2.78 -30.96
N ASP A 13 -26.41 2.84 -30.78
CA ASP A 13 -27.05 3.22 -29.51
C ASP A 13 -26.60 2.31 -28.36
N VAL A 14 -26.36 1.04 -28.65
CA VAL A 14 -25.87 0.05 -27.65
C VAL A 14 -24.49 0.42 -27.16
N PHE A 15 -23.57 0.81 -28.05
CA PHE A 15 -22.24 1.24 -27.67
C PHE A 15 -22.28 2.53 -26.81
N ALA A 16 -23.10 3.50 -27.23
CA ALA A 16 -23.26 4.76 -26.50
C ALA A 16 -23.81 4.53 -25.08
N GLN A 17 -24.85 3.69 -24.95
CA GLN A 17 -25.41 3.35 -23.62
C GLN A 17 -24.42 2.64 -22.70
N ARG A 18 -23.66 1.67 -23.23
CA ARG A 18 -22.61 0.98 -22.46
C ARG A 18 -21.54 1.93 -22.01
N ARG A 19 -21.11 2.84 -22.89
CA ARG A 19 -20.11 3.87 -22.60
C ARG A 19 -20.56 4.79 -21.47
N GLU A 20 -21.76 5.36 -21.56
CA GLU A 20 -22.33 6.24 -20.53
C GLU A 20 -22.36 5.54 -19.16
N ARG A 21 -22.83 4.29 -19.13
CA ARG A 21 -22.84 3.51 -17.89
C ARG A 21 -21.45 3.28 -17.31
N MET A 22 -20.48 2.88 -18.15
CA MET A 22 -19.12 2.61 -17.69
C MET A 22 -18.42 3.89 -17.21
N GLU A 23 -18.62 5.00 -17.90
CA GLU A 23 -18.12 6.31 -17.48
C GLU A 23 -18.69 6.71 -16.11
N ALA A 24 -19.97 6.45 -15.85
CA ALA A 24 -20.59 6.69 -14.54
C ALA A 24 -19.98 5.80 -13.45
N LEU A 25 -19.76 4.51 -13.70
CA LEU A 25 -19.12 3.61 -12.74
C LEU A 25 -17.67 4.01 -12.41
N VAL A 26 -16.91 4.43 -13.43
CA VAL A 26 -15.53 4.89 -13.24
C VAL A 26 -15.49 6.23 -12.50
N ALA A 27 -16.45 7.13 -12.79
CA ALA A 27 -16.57 8.38 -12.04
C ALA A 27 -16.85 8.12 -10.56
N GLU A 28 -17.80 7.23 -10.24
CA GLU A 28 -18.10 6.81 -8.87
C GLU A 28 -16.86 6.20 -8.18
N LEU A 29 -16.14 5.29 -8.84
CA LEU A 29 -14.91 4.71 -8.30
C LEU A 29 -13.86 5.78 -7.97
N ARG A 30 -13.68 6.75 -8.86
CA ARG A 30 -12.75 7.88 -8.65
C ARG A 30 -13.17 8.75 -7.46
N GLU A 31 -14.45 9.08 -7.37
CA GLU A 31 -15.00 9.86 -6.27
C GLU A 31 -14.75 9.17 -4.92
N ARG A 32 -15.10 7.88 -4.81
CA ARG A 32 -14.85 7.08 -3.60
C ARG A 32 -13.36 6.98 -3.26
N THR A 33 -12.51 6.85 -4.27
CA THR A 33 -11.05 6.80 -4.06
C THR A 33 -10.52 8.12 -3.52
N VAL A 34 -11.00 9.26 -4.04
CA VAL A 34 -10.66 10.60 -3.52
C VAL A 34 -11.17 10.79 -2.09
N GLU A 35 -12.37 10.31 -1.79
CA GLU A 35 -12.95 10.39 -0.45
C GLU A 35 -12.09 9.62 0.58
N VAL A 36 -11.78 8.35 0.33
CA VAL A 36 -10.97 7.55 1.27
C VAL A 36 -9.54 8.09 1.41
N ALA A 37 -9.01 8.74 0.37
CA ALA A 37 -7.68 9.35 0.41
C ALA A 37 -7.57 10.51 1.41
N ARG A 38 -8.71 11.09 1.84
CA ARG A 38 -8.77 12.13 2.89
C ARG A 38 -8.55 11.58 4.31
N GLY A 39 -8.44 10.25 4.45
CA GLY A 39 -8.16 9.60 5.74
C GLY A 39 -9.14 10.04 6.83
N GLY A 40 -8.61 10.53 7.96
CA GLY A 40 -9.43 11.02 9.10
C GLY A 40 -10.11 12.37 8.88
N GLY A 41 -10.01 12.95 7.66
CA GLY A 41 -10.61 14.21 7.26
C GLY A 41 -9.80 15.44 7.67
N ASP A 42 -10.23 16.62 7.19
CA ASP A 42 -9.44 17.85 7.22
C ASP A 42 -8.96 18.25 8.63
N LYS A 43 -9.84 18.16 9.65
CA LYS A 43 -9.48 18.48 11.04
C LYS A 43 -8.39 17.56 11.61
N ALA A 44 -8.42 16.27 11.26
CA ALA A 44 -7.42 15.31 11.70
C ALA A 44 -6.10 15.54 10.99
N ILE A 45 -6.13 15.84 9.69
CA ILE A 45 -4.96 16.19 8.88
C ILE A 45 -4.31 17.47 9.41
N GLU A 46 -5.07 18.54 9.65
CA GLU A 46 -4.56 19.80 10.19
C GLU A 46 -3.88 19.60 11.55
N ARG A 47 -4.53 18.87 12.47
CA ARG A 47 -3.93 18.51 13.76
C ARG A 47 -2.66 17.67 13.60
N HIS A 48 -2.60 16.79 12.61
CA HIS A 48 -1.43 15.96 12.32
C HIS A 48 -0.27 16.83 11.83
N ARG A 49 -0.52 17.71 10.86
CA ARG A 49 0.46 18.67 10.33
C ARG A 49 0.93 19.70 11.36
N SER A 50 0.07 20.16 12.27
CA SER A 50 0.46 21.09 13.35
C SER A 50 1.50 20.50 14.32
N ARG A 51 1.68 19.19 14.30
CA ARG A 51 2.74 18.46 15.05
C ARG A 51 4.03 18.29 14.26
N GLY A 52 4.16 18.91 13.09
CA GLY A 52 5.33 18.80 12.22
C GLY A 52 5.40 17.49 11.42
N LYS A 53 4.28 16.75 11.29
CA LYS A 53 4.24 15.44 10.63
C LYS A 53 3.60 15.51 9.25
N GLN A 54 4.11 14.73 8.32
CA GLN A 54 3.48 14.50 7.02
C GLN A 54 2.40 13.41 7.13
N THR A 55 1.34 13.49 6.32
CA THR A 55 0.34 12.42 6.22
C THR A 55 0.95 11.15 5.61
N ALA A 56 0.29 10.01 5.78
CA ALA A 56 0.75 8.74 5.21
C ALA A 56 0.95 8.85 3.68
N ARG A 57 0.01 9.49 2.98
CA ARG A 57 0.11 9.66 1.51
C ARG A 57 1.24 10.60 1.10
N GLU A 58 1.43 11.72 1.80
CA GLU A 58 2.56 12.62 1.56
C GLU A 58 3.91 11.91 1.78
N ARG A 59 4.00 11.05 2.80
CA ARG A 59 5.20 10.23 3.05
C ARG A 59 5.45 9.24 1.91
N VAL A 60 4.40 8.57 1.42
CA VAL A 60 4.51 7.66 0.27
C VAL A 60 4.95 8.43 -0.98
N ASP A 61 4.28 9.52 -1.33
CA ASP A 61 4.60 10.32 -2.52
C ASP A 61 6.05 10.82 -2.53
N ARG A 62 6.57 11.22 -1.35
CA ARG A 62 7.97 11.70 -1.21
C ARG A 62 9.00 10.58 -1.18
N LEU A 63 8.59 9.37 -0.79
CA LEU A 63 9.45 8.20 -0.79
C LEU A 63 9.71 7.68 -2.20
N LEU A 64 8.71 7.72 -3.06
CA LEU A 64 8.76 7.20 -4.42
C LEU A 64 9.71 7.99 -5.32
N ASP A 65 10.19 7.34 -6.35
CA ASP A 65 10.95 8.01 -7.40
C ASP A 65 10.04 8.97 -8.19
N PRO A 66 10.49 10.18 -8.50
CA PRO A 66 9.69 11.16 -9.21
C PRO A 66 9.17 10.61 -10.54
N GLY A 67 7.84 10.71 -10.74
CA GLY A 67 7.18 10.25 -11.96
C GLY A 67 6.95 8.72 -12.03
N SER A 68 7.36 7.95 -11.02
CA SER A 68 7.05 6.53 -10.96
C SER A 68 5.61 6.29 -10.52
N ALA A 69 5.02 5.18 -10.99
CA ALA A 69 3.68 4.79 -10.59
C ALA A 69 3.67 4.18 -9.18
N PHE A 70 2.55 4.37 -8.47
CA PHE A 70 2.25 3.66 -7.23
C PHE A 70 1.02 2.77 -7.44
N LEU A 71 1.20 1.47 -7.36
CA LEU A 71 0.11 0.49 -7.41
C LEU A 71 -0.46 0.32 -6.01
N GLU A 72 -1.46 1.14 -5.65
CA GLU A 72 -2.12 1.04 -4.35
C GLU A 72 -2.96 -0.24 -4.25
N LEU A 73 -2.74 -1.02 -3.20
CA LEU A 73 -3.48 -2.24 -2.89
C LEU A 73 -4.65 -1.93 -1.96
N GLY A 74 -5.87 -2.26 -2.40
CA GLY A 74 -7.07 -2.14 -1.57
C GLY A 74 -7.37 -0.72 -1.10
N ALA A 75 -7.35 0.26 -2.00
CA ALA A 75 -7.66 1.67 -1.67
C ALA A 75 -9.03 1.82 -0.98
N LEU A 76 -10.04 1.06 -1.40
CA LEU A 76 -11.40 1.05 -0.83
C LEU A 76 -11.59 0.01 0.30
N ALA A 77 -10.52 -0.54 0.87
CA ALA A 77 -10.66 -1.48 1.99
C ALA A 77 -11.40 -0.83 3.16
N ALA A 78 -12.31 -1.58 3.77
CA ALA A 78 -13.22 -1.13 4.85
C ALA A 78 -14.21 -0.02 4.42
N TRP A 79 -14.47 0.16 3.12
CA TRP A 79 -15.53 1.05 2.65
C TRP A 79 -16.87 0.73 3.35
N GLU A 80 -17.52 1.75 3.92
CA GLU A 80 -18.79 1.64 4.67
C GLU A 80 -18.77 0.69 5.88
N MET A 81 -17.59 0.16 6.26
CA MET A 81 -17.45 -0.66 7.47
C MET A 81 -17.04 0.20 8.67
N TYR A 82 -17.29 -0.33 9.87
CA TYR A 82 -16.95 0.32 11.14
C TYR A 82 -17.56 1.74 11.27
N ASP A 83 -18.79 1.93 10.77
CA ASP A 83 -19.46 3.24 10.72
C ASP A 83 -18.63 4.32 10.01
N GLY A 84 -17.90 3.95 8.97
CA GLY A 84 -17.02 4.84 8.20
C GLY A 84 -15.76 5.30 8.94
N GLN A 85 -15.43 4.70 10.09
CA GLN A 85 -14.32 5.17 10.95
C GLN A 85 -12.93 4.76 10.46
N ALA A 86 -12.83 3.86 9.49
CA ALA A 86 -11.56 3.32 9.00
C ALA A 86 -11.45 3.39 7.46
N PRO A 87 -11.48 4.60 6.86
CA PRO A 87 -11.31 4.74 5.42
C PRO A 87 -9.97 4.14 4.99
N SER A 88 -9.96 3.44 3.85
CA SER A 88 -8.79 2.69 3.36
C SER A 88 -8.21 1.71 4.40
N ALA A 89 -9.05 1.23 5.34
CA ALA A 89 -8.66 0.44 6.51
C ALA A 89 -7.60 1.12 7.41
N GLY A 90 -7.48 2.46 7.39
CA GLY A 90 -6.51 3.22 8.20
C GLY A 90 -5.04 2.98 7.85
N ILE A 91 -4.76 2.41 6.66
CA ILE A 91 -3.40 2.09 6.23
C ILE A 91 -3.27 2.17 4.70
N VAL A 92 -2.22 2.81 4.21
CA VAL A 92 -1.87 2.85 2.78
C VAL A 92 -0.90 1.72 2.49
N THR A 93 -1.22 0.87 1.53
CA THR A 93 -0.34 -0.23 1.09
C THR A 93 -0.25 -0.25 -0.42
N GLY A 94 0.90 -0.59 -0.96
CA GLY A 94 1.09 -0.67 -2.41
C GLY A 94 2.48 -1.05 -2.82
N ILE A 95 2.68 -1.16 -4.13
CA ILE A 95 3.99 -1.34 -4.75
C ILE A 95 4.40 -0.03 -5.40
N GLY A 96 5.62 0.40 -5.14
CA GLY A 96 6.19 1.59 -5.75
C GLY A 96 7.69 1.45 -5.98
N VAL A 97 8.24 2.35 -6.79
CA VAL A 97 9.67 2.35 -7.12
C VAL A 97 10.41 3.31 -6.21
N VAL A 98 11.44 2.82 -5.54
CA VAL A 98 12.33 3.58 -4.66
C VAL A 98 13.77 3.31 -5.08
N GLU A 99 14.51 4.36 -5.49
CA GLU A 99 15.89 4.21 -5.99
C GLU A 99 16.02 3.18 -7.14
N GLY A 100 15.03 3.16 -8.02
CA GLY A 100 14.97 2.23 -9.15
C GLY A 100 14.67 0.77 -8.77
N GLN A 101 14.21 0.51 -7.55
CA GLN A 101 13.86 -0.83 -7.05
C GLN A 101 12.40 -0.88 -6.64
N GLU A 102 11.68 -1.89 -7.09
CA GLU A 102 10.31 -2.14 -6.64
C GLU A 102 10.29 -2.53 -5.17
N CYS A 103 9.47 -1.86 -4.39
CA CYS A 103 9.30 -2.10 -2.96
C CYS A 103 7.81 -2.17 -2.61
N VAL A 104 7.45 -3.01 -1.64
CA VAL A 104 6.14 -2.92 -1.00
C VAL A 104 6.21 -1.88 0.10
N ILE A 105 5.28 -0.93 0.09
CA ILE A 105 5.18 0.14 1.07
C ILE A 105 3.94 -0.08 1.92
N VAL A 106 4.09 0.04 3.24
CA VAL A 106 3.03 -0.07 4.24
C VAL A 106 3.10 1.14 5.15
N ALA A 107 2.15 2.06 5.03
CA ALA A 107 2.15 3.32 5.77
C ALA A 107 0.89 3.45 6.64
N ASN A 108 1.03 3.51 7.95
CA ASN A 108 -0.08 3.78 8.85
C ASN A 108 -0.62 5.19 8.66
N ASP A 109 -1.94 5.34 8.54
CA ASP A 109 -2.58 6.64 8.54
C ASP A 109 -3.00 7.06 9.96
N ALA A 110 -2.13 7.80 10.64
CA ALA A 110 -2.39 8.26 11.99
C ALA A 110 -3.52 9.30 12.08
N THR A 111 -4.01 9.83 10.96
CA THR A 111 -5.21 10.67 10.94
C THR A 111 -6.47 9.84 11.17
N VAL A 112 -6.43 8.55 10.87
CA VAL A 112 -7.49 7.58 11.10
C VAL A 112 -7.28 6.91 12.46
N LYS A 113 -8.03 7.33 13.46
CA LYS A 113 -7.99 6.76 14.84
C LYS A 113 -6.57 6.57 15.41
N GLY A 114 -5.63 7.47 15.08
CA GLY A 114 -4.26 7.39 15.56
C GLY A 114 -3.45 6.25 14.95
N GLY A 115 -3.80 5.78 13.77
CA GLY A 115 -3.15 4.66 13.08
C GLY A 115 -3.36 3.31 13.76
N THR A 116 -4.47 3.16 14.54
CA THR A 116 -4.80 1.89 15.19
C THR A 116 -5.28 0.86 14.18
N TYR A 117 -5.01 -0.40 14.47
CA TYR A 117 -5.37 -1.53 13.62
C TYR A 117 -6.77 -2.04 13.93
N PHE A 118 -7.66 -1.90 12.97
CA PHE A 118 -8.93 -2.61 12.88
C PHE A 118 -8.72 -4.03 12.29
N PRO A 119 -9.70 -4.93 12.34
CA PRO A 119 -9.56 -6.27 11.73
C PRO A 119 -9.17 -6.21 10.24
N LEU A 120 -9.77 -5.29 9.45
CA LEU A 120 -9.40 -5.13 8.05
C LEU A 120 -8.05 -4.43 7.84
N THR A 121 -7.58 -3.61 8.78
CA THR A 121 -6.21 -3.06 8.74
C THR A 121 -5.19 -4.19 8.79
N VAL A 122 -5.41 -5.17 9.69
CA VAL A 122 -4.57 -6.37 9.78
C VAL A 122 -4.57 -7.15 8.47
N LYS A 123 -5.76 -7.45 7.92
CA LYS A 123 -5.87 -8.20 6.66
C LYS A 123 -5.19 -7.49 5.50
N LYS A 124 -5.34 -6.17 5.40
CA LYS A 124 -4.69 -5.37 4.35
C LYS A 124 -3.17 -5.38 4.50
N HIS A 125 -2.64 -5.26 5.72
CA HIS A 125 -1.21 -5.37 5.99
C HIS A 125 -0.67 -6.77 5.64
N LEU A 126 -1.35 -7.83 6.09
CA LEU A 126 -0.98 -9.21 5.77
C LEU A 126 -0.97 -9.45 4.25
N ARG A 127 -1.95 -8.92 3.51
CA ARG A 127 -1.97 -9.02 2.05
C ARG A 127 -0.79 -8.32 1.40
N ALA A 128 -0.39 -7.14 1.90
CA ALA A 128 0.80 -6.46 1.41
C ALA A 128 2.08 -7.29 1.64
N GLN A 129 2.23 -7.90 2.82
CA GLN A 129 3.34 -8.80 3.13
C GLN A 129 3.33 -10.06 2.25
N GLU A 130 2.16 -10.63 1.98
CA GLU A 130 2.03 -11.78 1.06
C GLU A 130 2.50 -11.42 -0.34
N VAL A 131 2.09 -10.26 -0.86
CA VAL A 131 2.56 -9.76 -2.16
C VAL A 131 4.08 -9.56 -2.16
N ALA A 132 4.63 -9.00 -1.09
CA ALA A 132 6.07 -8.82 -0.95
C ALA A 132 6.82 -10.16 -0.93
N GLU A 133 6.33 -11.15 -0.18
CA GLU A 133 6.95 -12.48 -0.07
C GLU A 133 6.91 -13.23 -1.41
N GLN A 134 5.76 -13.22 -2.11
CA GLN A 134 5.58 -13.89 -3.40
C GLN A 134 6.45 -13.30 -4.52
N ASN A 135 6.71 -12.00 -4.45
CA ASN A 135 7.49 -11.29 -5.46
C ASN A 135 8.91 -10.94 -4.98
N GLU A 136 9.32 -11.38 -3.79
CA GLU A 136 10.63 -11.12 -3.19
C GLU A 136 10.98 -9.62 -3.13
N LEU A 137 9.98 -8.76 -2.87
CA LEU A 137 10.13 -7.31 -2.81
C LEU A 137 10.50 -6.87 -1.39
N PRO A 138 11.47 -5.94 -1.22
CA PRO A 138 11.69 -5.29 0.06
C PRO A 138 10.42 -4.66 0.62
N CYS A 139 10.21 -4.77 1.95
CA CYS A 139 9.11 -4.10 2.63
C CYS A 139 9.60 -2.83 3.32
N ILE A 140 8.89 -1.73 3.11
CA ILE A 140 9.11 -0.44 3.76
C ILE A 140 7.89 -0.13 4.61
N TYR A 141 8.09 -0.03 5.93
CA TYR A 141 7.06 0.30 6.91
C TYR A 141 7.22 1.74 7.38
N LEU A 142 6.28 2.61 7.03
CA LEU A 142 6.20 3.99 7.56
C LEU A 142 5.25 3.98 8.76
N VAL A 143 5.82 3.82 9.95
CA VAL A 143 5.07 3.44 11.15
C VAL A 143 4.64 4.66 11.96
N ASP A 144 3.34 4.77 12.19
CA ASP A 144 2.71 5.77 13.03
C ASP A 144 1.41 5.19 13.61
N SER A 145 1.54 4.28 14.58
CA SER A 145 0.47 3.38 15.01
C SER A 145 0.27 3.33 16.51
N GLY A 146 -0.95 3.57 16.94
CA GLY A 146 -1.38 3.37 18.32
C GLY A 146 -1.55 1.91 18.75
N GLY A 147 -1.22 0.93 17.89
CA GLY A 147 -1.43 -0.50 18.15
C GLY A 147 -2.83 -0.96 17.73
N ALA A 148 -3.41 -1.96 18.41
CA ALA A 148 -4.75 -2.46 18.08
C ALA A 148 -5.87 -1.49 18.47
N PHE A 149 -6.93 -1.48 17.67
CA PHE A 149 -8.17 -0.79 18.05
C PHE A 149 -8.87 -1.58 19.17
N LEU A 150 -8.70 -1.14 20.40
CA LEU A 150 -9.10 -1.87 21.61
C LEU A 150 -10.58 -2.32 21.65
N PRO A 151 -11.55 -1.54 21.14
CA PRO A 151 -12.94 -1.97 21.12
C PRO A 151 -13.21 -3.25 20.30
N LEU A 152 -12.28 -3.61 19.37
CA LEU A 152 -12.37 -4.81 18.53
C LEU A 152 -11.15 -5.73 18.73
N GLN A 153 -10.52 -5.70 19.91
CA GLN A 153 -9.29 -6.44 20.16
C GLN A 153 -9.45 -7.98 20.03
N ASP A 154 -10.63 -8.50 20.31
CA ASP A 154 -10.99 -9.89 20.13
C ASP A 154 -10.99 -10.34 18.65
N GLU A 155 -11.22 -9.42 17.72
CA GLU A 155 -11.11 -9.65 16.27
C GLU A 155 -9.73 -9.33 15.70
N VAL A 156 -8.80 -8.80 16.50
CA VAL A 156 -7.47 -8.37 16.08
C VAL A 156 -6.36 -9.29 16.59
N PHE A 157 -6.47 -9.85 17.81
CA PHE A 157 -5.37 -10.59 18.43
C PHE A 157 -5.44 -12.11 18.39
N PRO A 158 -6.60 -12.79 18.61
CA PRO A 158 -6.58 -14.16 19.14
C PRO A 158 -6.36 -15.26 18.11
N ASP A 159 -6.33 -14.98 16.81
CA ASP A 159 -6.23 -16.02 15.78
C ASP A 159 -4.92 -15.93 14.99
N ARG A 160 -4.65 -17.02 14.25
CA ARG A 160 -3.43 -17.22 13.45
C ARG A 160 -3.18 -16.09 12.45
N ASP A 161 -4.21 -15.63 11.75
CA ASP A 161 -4.13 -14.61 10.69
C ASP A 161 -4.55 -13.22 11.22
N HIS A 162 -4.33 -12.97 12.49
CA HIS A 162 -4.48 -11.72 13.20
C HIS A 162 -3.15 -10.96 13.34
N PHE A 163 -3.11 -9.99 14.23
CA PHE A 163 -2.01 -9.03 14.36
C PHE A 163 -0.64 -9.70 14.54
N GLY A 164 -0.57 -10.80 15.31
CA GLY A 164 0.66 -11.58 15.51
C GLY A 164 1.24 -12.17 14.23
N ARG A 165 0.41 -12.40 13.21
CA ARG A 165 0.86 -12.90 11.92
C ARG A 165 1.77 -11.92 11.18
N ILE A 166 1.58 -10.62 11.39
CA ILE A 166 2.43 -9.57 10.79
C ILE A 166 3.90 -9.79 11.22
N PHE A 167 4.13 -10.04 12.50
CA PHE A 167 5.48 -10.24 13.06
C PHE A 167 6.08 -11.56 12.59
N PHE A 168 5.28 -12.61 12.57
CA PHE A 168 5.69 -13.91 12.03
C PHE A 168 6.14 -13.78 10.56
N ASN A 169 5.39 -13.06 9.75
CA ASN A 169 5.72 -12.83 8.35
C ASN A 169 7.01 -12.02 8.22
N GLN A 170 7.21 -10.95 9.02
CA GLN A 170 8.45 -10.17 9.02
C GLN A 170 9.67 -11.06 9.29
N ALA A 171 9.62 -11.84 10.37
CA ALA A 171 10.71 -12.75 10.72
C ALA A 171 11.00 -13.78 9.62
N ARG A 172 9.96 -14.32 8.98
CA ARG A 172 10.13 -15.28 7.89
C ARG A 172 10.68 -14.64 6.62
N MET A 173 10.19 -13.47 6.25
CA MET A 173 10.70 -12.74 5.08
C MET A 173 12.15 -12.32 5.27
N SER A 174 12.51 -11.80 6.44
CA SER A 174 13.91 -11.50 6.80
C SER A 174 14.79 -12.76 6.68
N ALA A 175 14.35 -13.90 7.24
CA ALA A 175 15.08 -15.17 7.13
C ALA A 175 15.25 -15.67 5.68
N LYS A 176 14.37 -15.27 4.76
CA LYS A 176 14.48 -15.51 3.31
C LYS A 176 15.36 -14.48 2.60
N GLY A 177 15.88 -13.51 3.33
CA GLY A 177 16.66 -12.41 2.79
C GLY A 177 15.83 -11.34 2.09
N ILE A 178 14.52 -11.25 2.35
CA ILE A 178 13.66 -10.16 1.88
C ILE A 178 13.75 -9.01 2.89
N PRO A 179 14.37 -7.87 2.54
CA PRO A 179 14.63 -6.79 3.48
C PRO A 179 13.37 -6.18 4.09
N GLN A 180 13.42 -5.93 5.39
CA GLN A 180 12.37 -5.30 6.18
C GLN A 180 12.91 -3.98 6.72
N ILE A 181 12.43 -2.85 6.24
CA ILE A 181 12.91 -1.51 6.59
C ILE A 181 11.78 -0.74 7.26
N ALA A 182 12.02 -0.20 8.46
CA ALA A 182 11.01 0.59 9.15
C ALA A 182 11.47 2.02 9.40
N ALA A 183 10.57 2.98 9.23
CA ALA A 183 10.71 4.35 9.66
C ALA A 183 9.63 4.69 10.68
N VAL A 184 10.05 4.94 11.91
CA VAL A 184 9.18 5.34 13.03
C VAL A 184 8.99 6.84 12.98
N MET A 185 7.85 7.27 12.42
CA MET A 185 7.52 8.67 12.15
C MET A 185 6.43 9.20 13.08
N GLY A 186 6.06 8.39 14.06
CA GLY A 186 5.08 8.73 15.08
C GLY A 186 5.09 7.73 16.22
N SER A 187 3.98 7.70 16.98
CA SER A 187 3.85 6.78 18.09
C SER A 187 3.79 5.33 17.59
N CYS A 188 4.62 4.46 18.15
CA CYS A 188 4.56 3.01 17.98
C CYS A 188 4.32 2.38 19.35
N THR A 189 3.06 2.06 19.64
CA THR A 189 2.63 1.59 20.96
C THR A 189 2.14 0.16 20.91
N ALA A 190 2.43 -0.60 21.96
CA ALA A 190 2.00 -1.99 22.15
C ALA A 190 2.37 -2.87 20.93
N GLY A 191 1.39 -3.48 20.24
CA GLY A 191 1.62 -4.28 19.04
C GLY A 191 2.30 -3.48 17.90
N GLY A 192 2.03 -2.18 17.77
CA GLY A 192 2.68 -1.33 16.77
C GLY A 192 4.19 -1.17 16.98
N ALA A 193 4.68 -1.38 18.19
CA ALA A 193 6.11 -1.31 18.52
C ALA A 193 6.93 -2.48 17.95
N TYR A 194 6.29 -3.62 17.69
CA TYR A 194 6.98 -4.80 17.16
C TYR A 194 7.37 -4.63 15.69
N VAL A 195 6.57 -3.92 14.89
CA VAL A 195 6.88 -3.73 13.46
C VAL A 195 8.29 -3.14 13.26
N PRO A 196 8.65 -1.99 13.86
CA PRO A 196 10.00 -1.48 13.74
C PRO A 196 11.04 -2.34 14.46
N ALA A 197 10.71 -2.85 15.67
CA ALA A 197 11.68 -3.62 16.46
C ALA A 197 12.09 -4.96 15.83
N MET A 198 11.31 -5.48 14.88
CA MET A 198 11.59 -6.72 14.14
C MET A 198 12.02 -6.49 12.69
N SER A 199 12.19 -5.24 12.28
CA SER A 199 12.74 -4.90 10.97
C SER A 199 14.26 -5.09 10.94
N ASP A 200 14.82 -5.32 9.76
CA ASP A 200 16.26 -5.49 9.56
C ASP A 200 17.03 -4.17 9.75
N GLU A 201 16.39 -3.05 9.33
CA GLU A 201 16.90 -1.69 9.63
C GLU A 201 15.74 -0.80 10.09
N THR A 202 15.98 -0.05 11.16
CA THR A 202 14.97 0.83 11.78
C THR A 202 15.48 2.25 11.93
N ILE A 203 14.70 3.19 11.39
CA ILE A 203 14.91 4.63 11.50
C ILE A 203 13.89 5.18 12.49
N ILE A 204 14.28 6.13 13.34
CA ILE A 204 13.37 6.82 14.25
C ILE A 204 13.50 8.33 14.16
N VAL A 205 12.37 9.03 14.04
CA VAL A 205 12.32 10.50 13.97
C VAL A 205 12.32 11.10 15.36
N LYS A 206 13.23 12.03 15.63
CA LYS A 206 13.33 12.74 16.91
C LYS A 206 12.08 13.59 17.18
N GLY A 207 11.58 13.51 18.40
CA GLY A 207 10.46 14.34 18.90
C GLY A 207 9.06 13.92 18.46
N THR A 208 8.96 13.10 17.39
CA THR A 208 7.67 12.54 16.92
C THR A 208 7.62 11.03 16.99
N GLY A 209 8.70 10.34 16.67
CA GLY A 209 8.85 8.89 16.71
C GLY A 209 9.06 8.37 18.13
N THR A 210 8.28 7.37 18.54
CA THR A 210 8.46 6.69 19.82
C THR A 210 8.16 5.20 19.69
N ILE A 211 8.92 4.36 20.40
CA ILE A 211 8.71 2.90 20.47
C ILE A 211 8.60 2.52 21.95
N PHE A 212 7.45 2.00 22.36
CA PHE A 212 7.27 1.42 23.70
C PHE A 212 6.07 0.46 23.75
N ILE A 213 6.14 -0.53 24.63
CA ILE A 213 5.04 -1.48 24.84
C ILE A 213 3.91 -0.81 25.60
N GLY A 214 4.24 -0.02 26.62
CA GLY A 214 3.27 0.78 27.40
C GLY A 214 3.69 2.23 27.45
N GLY A 215 2.78 3.13 27.06
CA GLY A 215 3.05 4.57 27.07
C GLY A 215 3.13 5.18 28.49
N PRO A 216 3.51 6.47 28.58
CA PRO A 216 3.68 7.17 29.87
C PRO A 216 2.50 7.02 30.85
N PRO A 217 1.23 7.06 30.42
CA PRO A 217 0.10 6.85 31.34
C PRO A 217 0.09 5.46 31.99
N LEU A 218 0.47 4.43 31.25
CA LEU A 218 0.53 3.06 31.75
C LEU A 218 1.71 2.89 32.73
N VAL A 219 2.87 3.49 32.42
CA VAL A 219 4.04 3.50 33.31
C VAL A 219 3.67 4.18 34.65
N LYS A 220 3.03 5.36 34.59
CA LYS A 220 2.58 6.06 35.79
C LYS A 220 1.59 5.22 36.61
N ALA A 221 0.63 4.57 35.96
CA ALA A 221 -0.34 3.72 36.65
C ALA A 221 0.30 2.48 37.30
N ALA A 222 1.29 1.88 36.66
CA ALA A 222 1.95 0.65 37.12
C ALA A 222 3.05 0.90 38.18
N THR A 223 3.80 2.00 38.06
CA THR A 223 5.02 2.25 38.87
C THR A 223 4.98 3.55 39.67
N GLY A 224 4.02 4.43 39.43
CA GLY A 224 3.97 5.78 40.00
C GLY A 224 4.96 6.76 39.37
N GLN A 225 5.81 6.34 38.44
CA GLN A 225 6.81 7.21 37.81
C GLN A 225 6.19 8.11 36.74
N GLU A 226 6.58 9.36 36.71
CA GLU A 226 6.22 10.32 35.64
C GLU A 226 7.40 10.38 34.67
N VAL A 227 7.13 10.00 33.41
CA VAL A 227 8.10 10.03 32.30
C VAL A 227 7.46 10.66 31.08
N THR A 228 8.24 11.36 30.27
CA THR A 228 7.76 11.81 28.95
C THR A 228 7.89 10.67 27.93
N ALA A 229 7.16 10.78 26.81
CA ALA A 229 7.25 9.80 25.72
C ALA A 229 8.68 9.71 25.15
N GLU A 230 9.37 10.86 25.03
CA GLU A 230 10.74 10.93 24.51
C GLU A 230 11.75 10.26 25.47
N GLU A 231 11.60 10.46 26.77
CA GLU A 231 12.44 9.81 27.80
C GLU A 231 12.19 8.30 27.90
N LEU A 232 10.95 7.88 27.67
CA LEU A 232 10.56 6.47 27.76
C LEU A 232 11.02 5.66 26.55
N GLY A 233 10.82 6.18 25.34
CA GLY A 233 11.08 5.45 24.11
C GLY A 233 11.23 6.32 22.87
N GLY A 234 11.83 7.51 23.01
CA GLY A 234 12.15 8.39 21.91
C GLY A 234 13.44 8.03 21.16
N ALA A 235 13.78 8.85 20.18
CA ALA A 235 14.88 8.59 19.27
C ALA A 235 16.23 8.42 19.98
N ASP A 236 16.58 9.31 20.94
CA ASP A 236 17.85 9.21 21.68
C ASP A 236 17.94 7.95 22.56
N VAL A 237 16.79 7.44 23.05
CA VAL A 237 16.77 6.19 23.82
C VAL A 237 17.09 5.00 22.93
N HIS A 238 16.43 4.91 21.77
CA HIS A 238 16.52 3.73 20.92
C HIS A 238 17.76 3.69 20.03
N THR A 239 18.33 4.85 19.68
CA THR A 239 19.58 4.89 18.89
C THR A 239 20.86 4.88 19.74
N ARG A 240 20.79 5.30 21.02
CA ARG A 240 22.00 5.46 21.83
C ARG A 240 22.10 4.52 23.04
N ARG A 241 20.97 3.99 23.54
CA ARG A 241 20.93 3.17 24.75
C ARG A 241 20.47 1.76 24.53
N SER A 242 19.33 1.56 23.85
CA SER A 242 18.75 0.23 23.64
C SER A 242 19.23 -0.46 22.34
N GLY A 243 19.61 0.32 21.33
CA GLY A 243 19.99 -0.21 20.02
C GLY A 243 18.81 -0.82 19.22
N VAL A 244 17.55 -0.49 19.58
CA VAL A 244 16.37 -0.96 18.85
C VAL A 244 16.20 -0.23 17.52
N ALA A 245 16.67 1.01 17.43
CA ALA A 245 16.71 1.76 16.19
C ALA A 245 18.16 2.02 15.76
N ASP A 246 18.43 1.83 14.47
CA ASP A 246 19.76 1.93 13.87
C ASP A 246 20.09 3.36 13.47
N HIS A 247 19.08 4.12 13.03
CA HIS A 247 19.27 5.45 12.46
C HIS A 247 18.40 6.50 13.16
N HIS A 248 19.02 7.66 13.44
CA HIS A 248 18.37 8.82 14.02
C HIS A 248 18.04 9.83 12.93
N ALA A 249 16.77 10.16 12.75
CA ALA A 249 16.30 11.19 11.82
C ALA A 249 15.83 12.44 12.56
N THR A 250 16.03 13.62 11.99
CA THR A 250 15.60 14.90 12.53
C THR A 250 14.12 15.21 12.31
N ASP A 251 13.59 14.72 11.19
CA ASP A 251 12.22 14.96 10.73
C ASP A 251 11.81 13.87 9.72
N ASP A 252 10.57 13.97 9.21
CA ASP A 252 10.01 13.02 8.25
C ASP A 252 10.83 12.98 6.95
N GLU A 253 11.29 14.14 6.43
CA GLU A 253 12.08 14.20 5.20
C GLU A 253 13.43 13.50 5.34
N HIS A 254 14.12 13.74 6.44
CA HIS A 254 15.38 13.06 6.73
C HIS A 254 15.16 11.54 6.88
N ALA A 255 14.08 11.11 7.53
CA ALA A 255 13.75 9.70 7.64
C ALA A 255 13.54 9.04 6.27
N LEU A 256 12.79 9.69 5.37
CA LEU A 256 12.57 9.20 4.02
C LEU A 256 13.87 9.17 3.20
N ALA A 257 14.74 10.16 3.35
CA ALA A 257 16.08 10.17 2.72
C ALA A 257 16.95 9.00 3.19
N LEU A 258 16.89 8.66 4.50
CA LEU A 258 17.59 7.49 5.05
C LEU A 258 17.00 6.18 4.49
N VAL A 259 15.68 6.03 4.42
CA VAL A 259 15.03 4.87 3.77
C VAL A 259 15.52 4.71 2.33
N ARG A 260 15.51 5.79 1.55
CA ARG A 260 16.01 5.77 0.17
C ARG A 260 17.49 5.35 0.11
N SER A 261 18.32 5.84 1.03
CA SER A 261 19.73 5.45 1.10
C SER A 261 19.91 3.96 1.40
N ILE A 262 19.11 3.41 2.31
CA ILE A 262 19.12 1.97 2.62
C ILE A 262 18.73 1.17 1.39
N VAL A 263 17.61 1.53 0.73
CA VAL A 263 17.15 0.84 -0.48
C VAL A 263 18.20 0.87 -1.58
N ARG A 264 18.87 2.02 -1.79
CA ARG A 264 19.95 2.16 -2.78
C ARG A 264 21.05 1.13 -2.55
N ASN A 265 21.39 0.85 -1.29
CA ASN A 265 22.45 -0.08 -0.91
C ASN A 265 22.06 -1.56 -1.02
N LEU A 266 20.77 -1.88 -1.21
CA LEU A 266 20.32 -3.26 -1.35
C LEU A 266 20.75 -3.88 -2.70
N HIS A 267 20.92 -3.06 -3.74
CA HIS A 267 21.27 -3.49 -5.10
C HIS A 267 20.36 -4.61 -5.66
N ARG A 268 19.05 -4.53 -5.40
CA ARG A 268 18.05 -5.56 -5.74
C ARG A 268 17.20 -5.19 -6.96
N ARG A 269 17.82 -4.61 -7.99
CA ARG A 269 17.10 -4.38 -9.25
C ARG A 269 16.79 -5.71 -9.90
N LYS A 270 15.50 -5.96 -10.16
CA LYS A 270 15.07 -7.10 -10.96
C LYS A 270 15.23 -6.75 -12.44
N GLU A 271 15.95 -7.60 -13.16
CA GLU A 271 15.94 -7.57 -14.62
C GLU A 271 14.80 -8.47 -15.09
N ALA A 272 14.04 -8.03 -16.09
CA ALA A 272 13.05 -8.88 -16.71
C ALA A 272 13.75 -10.11 -17.34
N PRO A 273 13.24 -11.32 -17.10
CA PRO A 273 13.83 -12.52 -17.67
C PRO A 273 13.53 -12.70 -19.18
N TRP A 274 12.94 -11.68 -19.80
CA TRP A 274 12.56 -11.61 -21.20
C TRP A 274 13.01 -10.28 -21.80
N ASP A 275 13.13 -10.26 -23.13
CA ASP A 275 13.42 -9.03 -23.86
C ASP A 275 12.26 -8.04 -23.75
N VAL A 276 12.58 -6.78 -23.50
CA VAL A 276 11.63 -5.67 -23.43
C VAL A 276 11.85 -4.79 -24.65
N ALA A 277 10.78 -4.54 -25.40
CA ALA A 277 10.76 -3.58 -26.50
C ALA A 277 10.15 -2.26 -26.04
N GLU A 278 10.40 -1.18 -26.81
CA GLU A 278 9.72 0.09 -26.59
C GLU A 278 8.20 -0.11 -26.78
N PRO A 279 7.37 0.41 -25.87
CA PRO A 279 5.92 0.26 -25.94
C PRO A 279 5.36 1.03 -27.14
N GLU A 280 4.35 0.46 -27.78
CA GLU A 280 3.61 1.08 -28.89
C GLU A 280 2.14 1.25 -28.51
N GLU A 281 1.58 2.41 -28.87
CA GLU A 281 0.13 2.61 -28.68
C GLU A 281 -0.68 1.59 -29.50
N PRO A 282 -1.80 1.08 -28.96
CA PRO A 282 -2.71 0.26 -29.72
C PRO A 282 -3.21 0.98 -30.98
N THR A 283 -3.45 0.24 -32.06
CA THR A 283 -4.03 0.82 -33.31
C THR A 283 -5.53 1.11 -33.16
N VAL A 284 -6.18 0.49 -32.16
CA VAL A 284 -7.57 0.74 -31.80
C VAL A 284 -7.62 1.56 -30.52
N ASP A 285 -8.42 2.63 -30.51
CA ASP A 285 -8.50 3.59 -29.41
C ASP A 285 -8.85 2.93 -28.06
N PRO A 286 -7.96 2.98 -27.04
CA PRO A 286 -8.23 2.43 -25.70
C PRO A 286 -9.47 3.01 -25.02
N SER A 287 -9.87 4.25 -25.34
CA SER A 287 -11.06 4.88 -24.74
C SER A 287 -12.37 4.19 -25.12
N GLU A 288 -12.36 3.38 -26.18
CA GLU A 288 -13.52 2.58 -26.59
C GLU A 288 -13.84 1.41 -25.66
N LEU A 289 -12.89 1.02 -24.76
CA LEU A 289 -13.15 0.03 -23.71
C LEU A 289 -14.42 0.33 -22.91
N TYR A 290 -14.76 1.60 -22.74
CA TYR A 290 -15.96 2.02 -22.04
C TYR A 290 -17.26 1.55 -22.70
N GLY A 291 -17.28 1.36 -24.03
CA GLY A 291 -18.45 0.94 -24.79
C GLY A 291 -18.56 -0.57 -25.05
N LEU A 292 -17.53 -1.37 -24.66
CA LEU A 292 -17.48 -2.78 -25.02
C LEU A 292 -18.28 -3.69 -24.10
N ILE A 293 -18.20 -3.47 -22.80
CA ILE A 293 -18.67 -4.44 -21.81
C ILE A 293 -20.19 -4.36 -21.62
N PRO A 294 -20.93 -5.47 -21.89
CA PRO A 294 -22.37 -5.50 -21.67
C PRO A 294 -22.74 -5.26 -20.21
N GLU A 295 -23.93 -4.71 -19.98
CA GLU A 295 -24.49 -4.58 -18.64
C GLU A 295 -24.90 -5.94 -18.06
N ASP A 296 -25.55 -6.76 -18.87
CA ASP A 296 -25.92 -8.12 -18.50
C ASP A 296 -24.72 -9.06 -18.72
N TYR A 297 -24.15 -9.58 -17.62
CA TYR A 297 -23.03 -10.52 -17.64
C TYR A 297 -23.32 -11.84 -18.37
N ARG A 298 -24.60 -12.13 -18.71
CA ARG A 298 -24.99 -13.27 -19.54
C ARG A 298 -24.82 -13.01 -21.04
N GLN A 299 -24.61 -11.75 -21.44
CA GLN A 299 -24.29 -11.41 -22.82
C GLN A 299 -22.83 -11.64 -23.09
N ALA A 300 -22.53 -12.50 -24.06
CA ALA A 300 -21.17 -12.69 -24.52
C ALA A 300 -20.66 -11.47 -25.30
N PHE A 301 -19.36 -11.22 -25.20
CA PHE A 301 -18.63 -10.30 -26.06
C PHE A 301 -17.30 -10.94 -26.46
N ASP A 302 -16.70 -10.49 -27.55
CA ASP A 302 -15.40 -11.00 -27.98
C ASP A 302 -14.28 -10.36 -27.14
N ALA A 303 -13.56 -11.18 -26.37
CA ALA A 303 -12.43 -10.73 -25.57
C ALA A 303 -11.28 -10.13 -26.42
N ARG A 304 -11.18 -10.49 -27.70
CA ARG A 304 -10.18 -9.93 -28.63
C ARG A 304 -10.40 -8.41 -28.83
N GLU A 305 -11.62 -7.92 -28.69
CA GLU A 305 -11.92 -6.49 -28.73
C GLU A 305 -11.27 -5.75 -27.56
N VAL A 306 -11.23 -6.35 -26.37
CA VAL A 306 -10.52 -5.80 -25.21
C VAL A 306 -9.02 -5.87 -25.46
N ILE A 307 -8.52 -7.02 -25.89
CA ILE A 307 -7.08 -7.25 -26.14
C ILE A 307 -6.56 -6.23 -27.17
N ALA A 308 -7.28 -5.99 -28.25
CA ALA A 308 -6.89 -5.06 -29.30
C ALA A 308 -6.65 -3.62 -28.81
N ARG A 309 -7.23 -3.23 -27.65
CA ARG A 309 -7.16 -1.89 -27.06
C ARG A 309 -6.13 -1.76 -25.93
N ILE A 310 -5.43 -2.86 -25.59
CA ILE A 310 -4.46 -2.85 -24.49
C ILE A 310 -3.07 -3.38 -24.87
N VAL A 311 -2.94 -4.11 -25.99
CA VAL A 311 -1.64 -4.65 -26.40
C VAL A 311 -0.95 -3.76 -27.42
N ASP A 312 0.38 -3.77 -27.41
CA ASP A 312 1.22 -2.94 -28.27
C ASP A 312 0.90 -3.12 -29.75
N GLY A 313 0.60 -2.01 -30.44
CA GLY A 313 0.24 -2.00 -31.86
C GLY A 313 -0.95 -2.90 -32.20
N SER A 314 -1.80 -3.24 -31.22
CA SER A 314 -2.90 -4.23 -31.36
C SER A 314 -2.44 -5.59 -31.91
N ARG A 315 -1.16 -5.95 -31.73
CA ARG A 315 -0.59 -7.22 -32.22
C ARG A 315 -0.80 -8.32 -31.19
N PHE A 316 -1.35 -9.43 -31.66
CA PHE A 316 -1.61 -10.58 -30.81
C PHE A 316 -1.32 -11.87 -31.58
N HIS A 317 -0.62 -12.80 -30.93
CA HIS A 317 -0.41 -14.16 -31.42
C HIS A 317 -1.21 -15.10 -30.54
N GLU A 318 -2.37 -15.54 -31.05
CA GLU A 318 -3.27 -16.43 -30.33
C GLU A 318 -2.63 -17.83 -30.20
N PHE A 319 -2.70 -18.39 -29.01
CA PHE A 319 -2.20 -19.70 -28.67
C PHE A 319 -3.34 -20.68 -28.44
N LYS A 320 -3.32 -21.81 -29.12
CA LYS A 320 -4.35 -22.86 -29.05
C LYS A 320 -5.76 -22.35 -29.42
N GLU A 321 -5.87 -21.54 -30.46
CA GLU A 321 -7.09 -20.91 -30.94
C GLU A 321 -8.29 -21.86 -31.04
N LEU A 322 -8.06 -23.11 -31.48
CA LEU A 322 -9.09 -24.13 -31.69
C LEU A 322 -9.28 -25.07 -30.48
N TYR A 323 -8.65 -24.78 -29.33
CA TYR A 323 -8.74 -25.61 -28.14
C TYR A 323 -9.09 -24.79 -26.92
N GLY A 324 -10.26 -25.09 -26.31
CA GLY A 324 -10.74 -24.36 -25.15
C GLY A 324 -11.32 -22.99 -25.52
N GLU A 325 -12.22 -22.93 -26.48
CA GLU A 325 -12.82 -21.73 -27.11
C GLU A 325 -13.47 -20.71 -26.13
N THR A 326 -13.58 -21.06 -24.85
CA THR A 326 -14.05 -20.14 -23.79
C THR A 326 -12.97 -19.23 -23.24
N LEU A 327 -11.70 -19.44 -23.63
CA LEU A 327 -10.55 -18.62 -23.24
C LEU A 327 -9.78 -18.17 -24.48
N VAL A 328 -9.38 -16.91 -24.51
CA VAL A 328 -8.44 -16.37 -25.48
C VAL A 328 -7.09 -16.23 -24.80
N CYS A 329 -6.11 -16.99 -25.25
CA CYS A 329 -4.74 -16.99 -24.72
C CYS A 329 -3.75 -16.64 -25.81
N GLY A 330 -2.70 -15.91 -25.51
CA GLY A 330 -1.69 -15.55 -26.51
C GLY A 330 -0.56 -14.67 -25.99
N PHE A 331 0.23 -14.19 -26.93
CA PHE A 331 1.42 -13.37 -26.69
C PHE A 331 1.37 -12.09 -27.50
#